data_c9f1db84b25e67e73315a94cc6af0a36
#
_entry.id   c9f1db84b25e67e73315a94cc6af0a36
#
_cell.length_a   1.000
_cell.length_b   1.000
_cell.length_c   1.000
_cell.angle_alpha   90.00
_cell.angle_beta   90.00
_cell.angle_gamma   90.00
#
_symmetry.space_group_name_H-M   'P 1'
#
loop_
_entity.id
_entity.type
_entity.pdbx_description
1 polymer ?
#
loop_
_entity_poly.entity_id
_entity_poly.type
_entity_poly.pdbx_seq_one_letter_code
_entity_poly.pdbx_strand_id
1 'polypeptide(L)'
;MAVRVVTDSTADIPPAILRELDITVVPIYVVFGDKAYRDRVDMGEDEFYHRISLDGVFPTTAVPSPKDFADVYSELAKETDEIISIHLTSKESGIYDSALLAKDMVQKKCRVEVIDSQTISMSYGLLAMAAAREAKAGAGLSEVAEMVRHSVPQTHILFMVDTLKYVVRGGRVSRARGVLGSVLGVKPLLTLKDGHLTLSTVARTRAKAIERLYDFVKGFPRAKEAAVLYTTDHEEAEALAGRLRAASTGVPVHLARVGSALGTHAGPGAMGVAAREA
;
A
#
# COMPACT_ATOMS: atom_id res chain seq x y z
N MET A 1 -17.29 15.94 -16.38
CA MET A 1 -16.92 16.08 -14.93
C MET A 1 -15.58 15.39 -14.74
N ALA A 2 -14.78 15.76 -13.72
CA ALA A 2 -13.47 15.13 -13.53
C ALA A 2 -13.63 13.73 -12.92
N VAL A 3 -12.80 12.78 -13.32
CA VAL A 3 -12.72 11.44 -12.74
C VAL A 3 -12.29 11.54 -11.26
N ARG A 4 -13.00 10.87 -10.36
CA ARG A 4 -12.63 10.80 -8.93
C ARG A 4 -11.84 9.51 -8.67
N VAL A 5 -10.81 9.63 -7.84
CA VAL A 5 -9.93 8.50 -7.49
C VAL A 5 -10.26 8.02 -6.08
N VAL A 6 -10.50 6.71 -5.96
CA VAL A 6 -10.72 6.01 -4.69
C VAL A 6 -9.62 4.98 -4.49
N THR A 7 -9.17 4.84 -3.27
CA THR A 7 -8.27 3.79 -2.82
C THR A 7 -8.66 3.29 -1.43
N ASP A 8 -7.91 2.41 -0.83
CA ASP A 8 -8.08 2.00 0.56
C ASP A 8 -6.90 2.44 1.44
N SER A 9 -7.04 2.34 2.75
CA SER A 9 -6.03 2.88 3.68
C SER A 9 -4.67 2.16 3.60
N THR A 10 -4.61 0.96 3.00
CA THR A 10 -3.35 0.24 2.80
C THR A 10 -2.51 0.77 1.64
N ALA A 11 -2.97 1.82 0.92
CA ALA A 11 -2.14 2.56 -0.04
C ALA A 11 -1.01 3.36 0.63
N ASP A 12 -1.14 3.61 1.92
CA ASP A 12 -0.18 4.34 2.76
C ASP A 12 0.20 5.74 2.22
N ILE A 13 -0.67 6.34 1.40
CA ILE A 13 -0.44 7.69 0.86
C ILE A 13 -0.45 8.71 1.99
N PRO A 14 0.57 9.59 2.09
CA PRO A 14 0.61 10.62 3.10
C PRO A 14 -0.63 11.52 3.06
N PRO A 15 -1.22 11.92 4.22
CA PRO A 15 -2.45 12.71 4.28
C PRO A 15 -2.41 14.05 3.53
N ALA A 16 -1.23 14.68 3.44
CA ALA A 16 -1.06 15.91 2.68
C ALA A 16 -1.28 15.68 1.18
N ILE A 17 -0.75 14.57 0.64
CA ILE A 17 -0.89 14.19 -0.77
C ILE A 17 -2.33 13.75 -1.08
N LEU A 18 -2.99 13.01 -0.17
CA LEU A 18 -4.41 12.66 -0.33
C LEU A 18 -5.28 13.90 -0.53
N ARG A 19 -5.05 14.93 0.30
CA ARG A 19 -5.78 16.21 0.19
C ARG A 19 -5.42 16.97 -1.08
N GLU A 20 -4.13 17.06 -1.40
CA GLU A 20 -3.64 17.77 -2.59
C GLU A 20 -4.22 17.15 -3.88
N LEU A 21 -4.23 15.83 -3.97
CA LEU A 21 -4.68 15.10 -5.15
C LEU A 21 -6.17 14.76 -5.14
N ASP A 22 -6.87 15.08 -4.04
CA ASP A 22 -8.31 14.78 -3.86
C ASP A 22 -8.63 13.29 -4.02
N ILE A 23 -7.81 12.45 -3.38
CA ILE A 23 -7.96 11.00 -3.38
C ILE A 23 -8.81 10.59 -2.17
N THR A 24 -9.90 9.87 -2.42
CA THR A 24 -10.78 9.34 -1.39
C THR A 24 -10.29 7.98 -0.91
N VAL A 25 -10.26 7.78 0.43
CA VAL A 25 -9.77 6.56 1.06
C VAL A 25 -10.89 5.82 1.77
N VAL A 26 -11.04 4.53 1.48
CA VAL A 26 -11.90 3.60 2.24
C VAL A 26 -11.05 2.95 3.33
N PRO A 27 -11.37 3.14 4.62
CA PRO A 27 -10.57 2.60 5.71
C PRO A 27 -10.74 1.08 5.86
N ILE A 28 -9.63 0.38 6.05
CA ILE A 28 -9.60 -1.03 6.46
C ILE A 28 -9.89 -1.10 7.96
N TYR A 29 -10.41 -2.22 8.43
CA TYR A 29 -10.61 -2.44 9.86
C TYR A 29 -9.45 -3.21 10.48
N VAL A 30 -8.95 -2.72 11.61
CA VAL A 30 -8.00 -3.42 12.50
C VAL A 30 -8.76 -3.87 13.73
N VAL A 31 -8.66 -5.15 14.08
CA VAL A 31 -9.47 -5.77 15.13
C VAL A 31 -8.58 -6.20 16.29
N PHE A 32 -8.81 -5.63 17.46
CA PHE A 32 -8.20 -6.02 18.73
C PHE A 32 -9.26 -6.67 19.63
N GLY A 33 -9.17 -8.00 19.80
CA GLY A 33 -10.22 -8.75 20.52
C GLY A 33 -11.56 -8.58 19.83
N ASP A 34 -12.56 -8.02 20.53
CA ASP A 34 -13.90 -7.81 20.03
C ASP A 34 -14.13 -6.40 19.42
N LYS A 35 -13.09 -5.55 19.39
CA LYS A 35 -13.20 -4.18 18.90
C LYS A 35 -12.55 -4.01 17.54
N ALA A 36 -13.32 -3.49 16.57
CA ALA A 36 -12.85 -3.10 15.27
C ALA A 36 -12.61 -1.57 15.23
N TYR A 37 -11.49 -1.17 14.67
CA TYR A 37 -11.08 0.23 14.50
C TYR A 37 -10.82 0.49 13.03
N ARG A 38 -11.35 1.57 12.49
CA ARG A 38 -11.03 2.03 11.13
C ARG A 38 -9.61 2.59 11.13
N ASP A 39 -8.77 2.00 10.28
CA ASP A 39 -7.37 2.39 10.11
C ASP A 39 -7.26 3.88 9.77
N ARG A 40 -6.43 4.62 10.51
CA ARG A 40 -6.20 6.07 10.40
C ARG A 40 -7.41 6.97 10.68
N VAL A 41 -8.55 6.40 11.08
CA VAL A 41 -9.76 7.14 11.45
C VAL A 41 -10.03 7.01 12.95
N ASP A 42 -10.16 5.78 13.46
CA ASP A 42 -10.43 5.49 14.86
C ASP A 42 -9.16 5.18 15.65
N MET A 43 -8.08 4.80 14.96
CA MET A 43 -6.77 4.49 15.54
C MET A 43 -5.67 5.02 14.63
N GLY A 44 -4.77 5.82 15.18
CA GLY A 44 -3.57 6.29 14.51
C GLY A 44 -2.40 5.30 14.66
N GLU A 45 -1.36 5.50 13.85
CA GLU A 45 -0.19 4.62 13.79
C GLU A 45 0.58 4.57 15.12
N ASP A 46 0.70 5.70 15.85
CA ASP A 46 1.42 5.73 17.14
C ASP A 46 0.76 4.84 18.17
N GLU A 47 -0.56 4.95 18.33
CA GLU A 47 -1.33 4.12 19.24
C GLU A 47 -1.24 2.64 18.84
N PHE A 48 -1.38 2.36 17.53
CA PHE A 48 -1.31 1.01 17.01
C PHE A 48 0.05 0.34 17.31
N TYR A 49 1.17 0.99 16.90
CA TYR A 49 2.51 0.42 17.11
C TYR A 49 2.88 0.33 18.58
N HIS A 50 2.41 1.26 19.42
CA HIS A 50 2.55 1.17 20.86
C HIS A 50 1.87 -0.10 21.42
N ARG A 51 0.60 -0.34 21.07
CA ARG A 51 -0.16 -1.52 21.52
C ARG A 51 0.50 -2.84 21.13
N ILE A 52 0.87 -3.01 19.86
CA ILE A 52 1.45 -4.28 19.40
C ILE A 52 2.87 -4.53 19.95
N SER A 53 3.59 -3.47 20.35
CA SER A 53 4.94 -3.59 20.91
C SER A 53 4.93 -3.95 22.41
N LEU A 54 3.99 -3.41 23.18
CA LEU A 54 3.93 -3.59 24.64
C LEU A 54 3.06 -4.76 25.06
N ASP A 55 1.88 -4.90 24.47
CA ASP A 55 0.85 -5.80 25.00
C ASP A 55 1.00 -7.25 24.53
N GLY A 56 1.89 -7.51 23.57
CA GLY A 56 1.99 -8.84 22.94
C GLY A 56 0.69 -9.28 22.26
N VAL A 57 -0.30 -8.39 22.16
CA VAL A 57 -1.59 -8.62 21.53
C VAL A 57 -1.41 -8.51 20.02
N PHE A 58 -1.86 -9.53 19.31
CA PHE A 58 -1.81 -9.55 17.84
C PHE A 58 -3.19 -9.20 17.32
N PRO A 59 -3.34 -8.04 16.67
CA PRO A 59 -4.57 -7.71 15.98
C PRO A 59 -4.75 -8.58 14.72
N THR A 60 -5.95 -8.55 14.19
CA THR A 60 -6.29 -9.05 12.85
C THR A 60 -6.83 -7.91 12.00
N THR A 61 -7.00 -8.15 10.70
CA THR A 61 -7.62 -7.17 9.81
C THR A 61 -8.93 -7.72 9.25
N ALA A 62 -9.90 -6.83 9.05
CA ALA A 62 -11.14 -7.14 8.35
C ALA A 62 -11.31 -6.20 7.15
N VAL A 63 -11.74 -6.76 6.04
CA VAL A 63 -11.99 -6.04 4.78
C VAL A 63 -13.24 -5.19 4.93
N PRO A 64 -13.29 -3.95 4.39
CA PRO A 64 -14.51 -3.17 4.29
C PRO A 64 -15.56 -3.94 3.50
N SER A 65 -16.81 -3.84 3.93
CA SER A 65 -17.91 -4.49 3.23
C SER A 65 -18.17 -3.85 1.86
N PRO A 66 -18.84 -4.54 0.93
CA PRO A 66 -19.29 -3.91 -0.32
C PRO A 66 -20.14 -2.67 -0.09
N LYS A 67 -20.88 -2.63 1.03
CA LYS A 67 -21.67 -1.46 1.39
C LYS A 67 -20.81 -0.25 1.75
N ASP A 68 -19.69 -0.43 2.46
CA ASP A 68 -18.78 0.67 2.80
C ASP A 68 -18.25 1.34 1.54
N PHE A 69 -17.86 0.55 0.53
CA PHE A 69 -17.46 1.06 -0.78
C PHE A 69 -18.62 1.71 -1.54
N ALA A 70 -19.79 1.09 -1.56
CA ALA A 70 -20.96 1.61 -2.26
C ALA A 70 -21.45 2.95 -1.67
N ASP A 71 -21.33 3.14 -0.38
CA ASP A 71 -21.64 4.39 0.29
C ASP A 71 -20.68 5.50 -0.17
N VAL A 72 -19.36 5.21 -0.24
CA VAL A 72 -18.35 6.13 -0.77
C VAL A 72 -18.60 6.46 -2.23
N TYR A 73 -18.83 5.46 -3.09
CA TYR A 73 -19.13 5.68 -4.50
C TYR A 73 -20.41 6.49 -4.71
N SER A 74 -21.44 6.23 -3.90
CA SER A 74 -22.71 6.96 -3.96
C SER A 74 -22.58 8.42 -3.53
N GLU A 75 -21.69 8.72 -2.59
CA GLU A 75 -21.39 10.10 -2.20
C GLU A 75 -20.66 10.83 -3.32
N LEU A 76 -19.61 10.23 -3.88
CA LEU A 76 -18.89 10.80 -5.01
C LEU A 76 -19.74 10.94 -6.27
N ALA A 77 -20.74 10.06 -6.46
CA ALA A 77 -21.67 10.13 -7.59
C ALA A 77 -22.59 11.38 -7.57
N LYS A 78 -22.59 12.16 -6.49
CA LYS A 78 -23.25 13.47 -6.46
C LYS A 78 -22.44 14.56 -7.20
N GLU A 79 -21.14 14.33 -7.39
CA GLU A 79 -20.22 15.29 -7.97
C GLU A 79 -19.65 14.83 -9.34
N THR A 80 -19.63 13.52 -9.59
CA THR A 80 -19.13 12.93 -10.83
C THR A 80 -19.88 11.66 -11.20
N ASP A 81 -19.89 11.30 -12.47
CA ASP A 81 -20.36 10.03 -13.02
C ASP A 81 -19.22 9.06 -13.35
N GLU A 82 -17.96 9.41 -13.04
CA GLU A 82 -16.78 8.61 -13.34
C GLU A 82 -15.85 8.45 -12.13
N ILE A 83 -15.65 7.20 -11.68
CA ILE A 83 -14.80 6.85 -10.54
C ILE A 83 -13.80 5.77 -10.95
N ILE A 84 -12.52 5.95 -10.60
CA ILE A 84 -11.51 4.89 -10.64
C ILE A 84 -11.17 4.48 -9.20
N SER A 85 -11.19 3.18 -8.91
CA SER A 85 -10.96 2.62 -7.58
C SER A 85 -9.81 1.62 -7.66
N ILE A 86 -8.66 1.92 -7.00
CA ILE A 86 -7.41 1.18 -7.14
C ILE A 86 -7.06 0.58 -5.80
N HIS A 87 -6.93 -0.75 -5.76
CA HIS A 87 -6.81 -1.50 -4.52
C HIS A 87 -5.60 -2.43 -4.52
N LEU A 88 -5.22 -2.80 -3.29
CA LEU A 88 -4.16 -3.77 -3.06
C LEU A 88 -4.51 -5.12 -3.72
N THR A 89 -3.49 -5.93 -3.99
CA THR A 89 -3.59 -7.22 -4.69
C THR A 89 -4.72 -8.12 -4.17
N SER A 90 -5.54 -8.62 -5.09
CA SER A 90 -6.61 -9.60 -4.81
C SER A 90 -6.07 -10.94 -4.30
N LYS A 91 -4.77 -11.21 -4.47
CA LYS A 91 -4.14 -12.47 -4.04
C LYS A 91 -3.88 -12.53 -2.53
N GLU A 92 -3.84 -11.38 -1.85
CA GLU A 92 -3.55 -11.30 -0.42
C GLU A 92 -4.72 -10.72 0.40
N SER A 93 -5.75 -10.18 -0.27
CA SER A 93 -6.91 -9.56 0.41
C SER A 93 -8.17 -9.57 -0.46
N GLY A 94 -9.33 -9.62 0.17
CA GLY A 94 -10.65 -9.50 -0.48
C GLY A 94 -11.11 -8.06 -0.74
N ILE A 95 -10.24 -7.03 -0.56
CA ILE A 95 -10.62 -5.63 -0.75
C ILE A 95 -11.08 -5.37 -2.19
N TYR A 96 -10.32 -5.85 -3.16
CA TYR A 96 -10.66 -5.73 -4.59
C TYR A 96 -12.04 -6.34 -4.90
N ASP A 97 -12.33 -7.55 -4.38
CA ASP A 97 -13.59 -8.22 -4.59
C ASP A 97 -14.75 -7.45 -3.95
N SER A 98 -14.54 -6.87 -2.76
CA SER A 98 -15.50 -6.02 -2.07
C SER A 98 -15.84 -4.76 -2.88
N ALA A 99 -14.82 -4.12 -3.46
CA ALA A 99 -14.97 -2.96 -4.33
C ALA A 99 -15.70 -3.32 -5.65
N LEU A 100 -15.43 -4.50 -6.23
CA LEU A 100 -16.16 -4.99 -7.42
C LEU A 100 -17.65 -5.18 -7.16
N LEU A 101 -18.01 -5.81 -6.03
CA LEU A 101 -19.42 -5.96 -5.65
C LEU A 101 -20.09 -4.60 -5.43
N ALA A 102 -19.37 -3.64 -4.85
CA ALA A 102 -19.87 -2.28 -4.66
C ALA A 102 -20.11 -1.55 -6.00
N LYS A 103 -19.25 -1.75 -7.00
CA LYS A 103 -19.45 -1.21 -8.37
C LYS A 103 -20.82 -1.59 -8.92
N ASP A 104 -21.22 -2.87 -8.78
CA ASP A 104 -22.51 -3.34 -9.26
C ASP A 104 -23.69 -2.71 -8.51
N MET A 105 -23.52 -2.40 -7.21
CA MET A 105 -24.55 -1.73 -6.40
C MET A 105 -24.83 -0.30 -6.84
N VAL A 106 -23.86 0.38 -7.46
CA VAL A 106 -23.95 1.80 -7.85
C VAL A 106 -24.04 2.03 -9.36
N GLN A 107 -24.05 0.98 -10.19
CA GLN A 107 -23.98 1.07 -11.66
C GLN A 107 -25.01 1.97 -12.34
N LYS A 108 -26.16 2.24 -11.66
CA LYS A 108 -27.18 3.17 -12.13
C LYS A 108 -26.90 4.64 -11.81
N LYS A 109 -25.87 4.91 -10.98
CA LYS A 109 -25.53 6.25 -10.50
C LYS A 109 -24.26 6.80 -11.16
N CYS A 110 -23.24 5.95 -11.30
CA CYS A 110 -21.96 6.32 -11.85
C CYS A 110 -21.25 5.10 -12.46
N ARG A 111 -20.28 5.37 -13.33
CA ARG A 111 -19.34 4.36 -13.86
C ARG A 111 -18.17 4.22 -12.90
N VAL A 112 -17.91 3.00 -12.45
CA VAL A 112 -16.75 2.71 -11.60
C VAL A 112 -15.83 1.73 -12.32
N GLU A 113 -14.55 2.08 -12.47
CA GLU A 113 -13.50 1.14 -12.87
C GLU A 113 -12.73 0.72 -11.63
N VAL A 114 -12.73 -0.58 -11.33
CA VAL A 114 -11.98 -1.16 -10.21
C VAL A 114 -10.74 -1.86 -10.72
N ILE A 115 -9.58 -1.51 -10.17
CA ILE A 115 -8.27 -2.01 -10.58
C ILE A 115 -7.64 -2.83 -9.46
N ASP A 116 -7.27 -4.08 -9.75
CA ASP A 116 -6.34 -4.86 -8.94
C ASP A 116 -4.91 -4.41 -9.26
N SER A 117 -4.26 -3.80 -8.29
CA SER A 117 -2.90 -3.29 -8.48
C SER A 117 -1.83 -4.38 -8.49
N GLN A 118 -2.16 -5.59 -8.09
CA GLN A 118 -1.25 -6.72 -7.92
C GLN A 118 -0.04 -6.43 -7.00
N THR A 119 -0.13 -5.38 -6.20
CA THR A 119 0.93 -4.95 -5.28
C THR A 119 0.33 -4.43 -3.96
N ILE A 120 1.14 -3.86 -3.06
CA ILE A 120 0.73 -3.40 -1.73
C ILE A 120 1.33 -2.03 -1.39
N SER A 121 0.77 -1.34 -0.39
CA SER A 121 1.32 -0.12 0.19
C SER A 121 1.54 0.99 -0.85
N MET A 122 2.55 1.84 -0.66
CA MET A 122 2.85 2.94 -1.57
C MET A 122 3.15 2.51 -3.01
N SER A 123 3.46 1.23 -3.29
CA SER A 123 3.62 0.84 -4.68
C SER A 123 2.33 1.04 -5.49
N TYR A 124 1.15 0.70 -4.94
CA TYR A 124 -0.09 1.11 -5.60
C TYR A 124 -0.58 2.51 -5.17
N GLY A 125 -0.10 3.03 -4.05
CA GLY A 125 -0.27 4.44 -3.72
C GLY A 125 0.27 5.34 -4.83
N LEU A 126 1.45 5.03 -5.40
CA LEU A 126 2.01 5.75 -6.55
C LEU A 126 1.12 5.64 -7.80
N LEU A 127 0.45 4.50 -8.03
CA LEU A 127 -0.55 4.34 -9.11
C LEU A 127 -1.77 5.23 -8.88
N ALA A 128 -2.30 5.26 -7.66
CA ALA A 128 -3.44 6.11 -7.31
C ALA A 128 -3.10 7.61 -7.44
N MET A 129 -1.89 8.00 -7.04
CA MET A 129 -1.39 9.36 -7.21
C MET A 129 -1.24 9.75 -8.68
N ALA A 130 -0.71 8.85 -9.52
CA ALA A 130 -0.61 9.06 -10.95
C ALA A 130 -2.00 9.19 -11.59
N ALA A 131 -2.93 8.29 -11.25
CA ALA A 131 -4.33 8.35 -11.71
C ALA A 131 -4.99 9.69 -11.36
N ALA A 132 -4.77 10.19 -10.15
CA ALA A 132 -5.34 11.45 -9.72
C ALA A 132 -4.76 12.66 -10.47
N ARG A 133 -3.46 12.63 -10.82
CA ARG A 133 -2.85 13.69 -11.65
C ARG A 133 -3.40 13.69 -13.07
N GLU A 134 -3.53 12.50 -13.70
CA GLU A 134 -4.12 12.38 -15.03
C GLU A 134 -5.59 12.83 -15.05
N ALA A 135 -6.38 12.42 -14.05
CA ALA A 135 -7.75 12.89 -13.89
C ALA A 135 -7.83 14.42 -13.74
N LYS A 136 -6.94 15.03 -12.95
CA LYS A 136 -6.84 16.49 -12.83
C LYS A 136 -6.38 17.18 -14.10
N ALA A 137 -5.61 16.51 -14.93
CA ALA A 137 -5.20 17.00 -16.26
C ALA A 137 -6.33 16.91 -17.31
N GLY A 138 -7.48 16.30 -16.96
CA GLY A 138 -8.66 16.23 -17.79
C GLY A 138 -8.85 14.91 -18.54
N ALA A 139 -8.03 13.89 -18.27
CA ALA A 139 -8.20 12.56 -18.84
C ALA A 139 -9.51 11.91 -18.39
N GLY A 140 -10.20 11.22 -19.30
CA GLY A 140 -11.43 10.47 -19.02
C GLY A 140 -11.15 9.13 -18.33
N LEU A 141 -12.20 8.53 -17.75
CA LEU A 141 -12.07 7.29 -16.96
C LEU A 141 -11.37 6.16 -17.73
N SER A 142 -11.67 5.98 -18.99
CA SER A 142 -11.07 4.91 -19.79
C SER A 142 -9.57 5.13 -20.00
N GLU A 143 -9.13 6.37 -20.25
CA GLU A 143 -7.72 6.73 -20.42
C GLU A 143 -6.93 6.55 -19.12
N VAL A 144 -7.49 7.05 -17.99
CA VAL A 144 -6.88 6.88 -16.68
C VAL A 144 -6.77 5.40 -16.32
N ALA A 145 -7.82 4.60 -16.56
CA ALA A 145 -7.81 3.17 -16.25
C ALA A 145 -6.80 2.40 -17.11
N GLU A 146 -6.66 2.75 -18.40
CA GLU A 146 -5.67 2.14 -19.28
C GLU A 146 -4.25 2.48 -18.86
N MET A 147 -3.97 3.73 -18.53
CA MET A 147 -2.69 4.17 -17.99
C MET A 147 -2.34 3.41 -16.70
N VAL A 148 -3.28 3.28 -15.76
CA VAL A 148 -3.04 2.54 -14.52
C VAL A 148 -2.76 1.05 -14.80
N ARG A 149 -3.56 0.39 -15.64
CA ARG A 149 -3.33 -1.03 -16.01
C ARG A 149 -1.95 -1.23 -16.67
N HIS A 150 -1.53 -0.30 -17.51
CA HIS A 150 -0.20 -0.33 -18.12
C HIS A 150 0.91 -0.16 -17.10
N SER A 151 0.70 0.68 -16.09
CA SER A 151 1.69 0.97 -15.04
C SER A 151 1.80 -0.13 -13.97
N VAL A 152 0.77 -0.99 -13.78
CA VAL A 152 0.81 -2.07 -12.78
C VAL A 152 2.07 -2.94 -12.90
N PRO A 153 2.43 -3.52 -14.07
CA PRO A 153 3.64 -4.35 -14.18
C PRO A 153 4.95 -3.55 -14.09
N GLN A 154 4.89 -2.23 -14.11
CA GLN A 154 6.02 -1.31 -14.02
C GLN A 154 6.15 -0.68 -12.61
N THR A 155 5.45 -1.26 -11.65
CA THR A 155 5.43 -0.79 -10.27
C THR A 155 6.00 -1.87 -9.35
N HIS A 156 7.02 -1.52 -8.61
CA HIS A 156 7.88 -2.44 -7.90
C HIS A 156 7.92 -2.12 -6.41
N ILE A 157 8.06 -3.15 -5.58
CA ILE A 157 8.21 -3.01 -4.14
C ILE A 157 9.20 -4.03 -3.59
N LEU A 158 10.04 -3.59 -2.67
CA LEU A 158 10.85 -4.44 -1.82
C LEU A 158 10.76 -3.91 -0.39
N PHE A 159 10.53 -4.79 0.57
CA PHE A 159 10.48 -4.39 1.98
C PHE A 159 11.12 -5.44 2.87
N MET A 160 11.80 -5.00 3.91
CA MET A 160 12.29 -5.84 4.98
C MET A 160 11.30 -5.87 6.14
N VAL A 161 11.23 -6.99 6.81
CA VAL A 161 10.59 -7.12 8.11
C VAL A 161 11.62 -7.52 9.16
N ASP A 162 11.41 -7.08 10.40
CA ASP A 162 12.32 -7.45 11.49
C ASP A 162 12.22 -8.95 11.81
N THR A 163 11.02 -9.49 11.67
CA THR A 163 10.71 -10.90 11.88
C THR A 163 9.52 -11.31 11.01
N LEU A 164 9.51 -12.56 10.54
CA LEU A 164 8.36 -13.13 9.83
C LEU A 164 7.16 -13.44 10.75
N LYS A 165 7.29 -13.26 12.07
CA LYS A 165 6.25 -13.59 13.05
C LYS A 165 4.89 -12.98 12.71
N TYR A 166 4.86 -11.71 12.31
CA TYR A 166 3.64 -10.97 11.97
C TYR A 166 3.04 -11.48 10.65
N VAL A 167 3.86 -11.66 9.62
CA VAL A 167 3.43 -12.18 8.30
C VAL A 167 2.84 -13.59 8.43
N VAL A 168 3.52 -14.46 9.21
CA VAL A 168 3.07 -15.84 9.49
C VAL A 168 1.74 -15.85 10.24
N ARG A 169 1.65 -15.05 11.30
CA ARG A 169 0.47 -15.00 12.16
C ARG A 169 -0.73 -14.39 11.45
N GLY A 170 -0.48 -13.43 10.56
CA GLY A 170 -1.48 -12.85 9.67
C GLY A 170 -1.93 -13.76 8.53
N GLY A 171 -1.33 -14.95 8.37
CA GLY A 171 -1.70 -15.93 7.34
C GLY A 171 -1.27 -15.60 5.91
N ARG A 172 -0.47 -14.55 5.67
CA ARG A 172 0.00 -14.10 4.35
C ARG A 172 1.35 -14.69 3.95
N VAL A 173 1.62 -15.90 4.37
CA VAL A 173 2.91 -16.63 4.21
C VAL A 173 2.83 -17.74 3.16
N SER A 174 1.74 -17.86 2.42
CA SER A 174 1.45 -19.08 1.62
C SER A 174 2.61 -19.56 0.72
N ARG A 175 3.41 -18.66 0.15
CA ARG A 175 4.58 -18.99 -0.69
C ARG A 175 5.94 -18.81 0.01
N ALA A 176 5.98 -18.20 1.21
CA ALA A 176 7.21 -18.07 2.01
C ALA A 176 7.42 -19.21 3.03
N ARG A 177 6.57 -20.25 3.03
CA ARG A 177 6.62 -21.38 3.98
C ARG A 177 7.94 -22.17 3.98
N GLY A 178 8.66 -22.19 2.87
CA GLY A 178 9.96 -22.89 2.78
C GLY A 178 11.09 -22.28 3.63
N VAL A 179 10.89 -21.10 4.23
CA VAL A 179 11.94 -20.34 4.94
C VAL A 179 11.76 -20.35 6.47
N LEU A 180 10.63 -20.85 6.96
CA LEU A 180 10.26 -20.77 8.38
C LEU A 180 11.24 -21.51 9.34
N GLY A 181 12.09 -22.40 8.84
CA GLY A 181 13.01 -23.20 9.66
C GLY A 181 14.40 -22.61 9.89
N SER A 182 14.82 -21.56 9.17
CA SER A 182 16.23 -21.12 9.13
C SER A 182 16.49 -19.63 9.34
N VAL A 183 15.50 -18.83 9.77
CA VAL A 183 15.57 -17.36 9.72
C VAL A 183 15.85 -16.71 11.09
N LEU A 184 16.47 -17.43 12.05
CA LEU A 184 16.90 -16.81 13.31
C LEU A 184 18.11 -15.88 13.04
N GLY A 185 17.97 -14.61 13.45
CA GLY A 185 19.08 -13.65 13.39
C GLY A 185 19.34 -12.99 12.04
N VAL A 186 18.41 -13.12 11.04
CA VAL A 186 18.52 -12.42 9.76
C VAL A 186 17.30 -11.53 9.51
N LYS A 187 17.40 -10.62 8.55
CA LYS A 187 16.34 -9.71 8.11
C LYS A 187 15.78 -10.18 6.77
N PRO A 188 14.56 -10.74 6.72
CA PRO A 188 13.90 -11.12 5.47
C PRO A 188 13.54 -9.89 4.64
N LEU A 189 13.78 -9.98 3.34
CA LEU A 189 13.30 -9.01 2.35
C LEU A 189 12.23 -9.68 1.49
N LEU A 190 11.08 -9.05 1.42
CA LEU A 190 9.88 -9.55 0.76
C LEU A 190 9.52 -8.64 -0.42
N THR A 191 8.90 -9.22 -1.42
CA THR A 191 8.38 -8.54 -2.61
C THR A 191 7.06 -9.17 -3.05
N LEU A 192 6.41 -8.60 -4.05
CA LEU A 192 5.27 -9.23 -4.72
C LEU A 192 5.73 -9.84 -6.04
N LYS A 193 5.27 -11.05 -6.33
CA LYS A 193 5.42 -11.70 -7.63
C LYS A 193 4.05 -12.23 -8.07
N ASP A 194 3.58 -11.77 -9.21
CA ASP A 194 2.25 -12.10 -9.74
C ASP A 194 1.13 -11.83 -8.69
N GLY A 195 1.26 -10.73 -7.95
CA GLY A 195 0.35 -10.35 -6.87
C GLY A 195 0.52 -11.12 -5.55
N HIS A 196 1.40 -12.10 -5.48
CA HIS A 196 1.63 -12.90 -4.27
C HIS A 196 2.85 -12.45 -3.48
N LEU A 197 2.70 -12.37 -2.15
CA LEU A 197 3.79 -12.09 -1.24
C LEU A 197 4.84 -13.21 -1.31
N THR A 198 6.09 -12.83 -1.58
CA THR A 198 7.19 -13.76 -1.85
C THR A 198 8.46 -13.30 -1.13
N LEU A 199 9.23 -14.26 -0.59
CA LEU A 199 10.56 -13.95 -0.10
C LEU A 199 11.48 -13.67 -1.28
N SER A 200 12.05 -12.47 -1.32
CA SER A 200 13.05 -12.08 -2.32
C SER A 200 14.43 -12.58 -1.91
N THR A 201 14.86 -12.24 -0.69
CA THR A 201 16.18 -12.58 -0.17
C THR A 201 16.23 -12.38 1.36
N VAL A 202 17.35 -12.66 1.98
CA VAL A 202 17.61 -12.39 3.40
C VAL A 202 18.92 -11.60 3.57
N ALA A 203 18.95 -10.67 4.52
CA ALA A 203 20.16 -9.96 4.91
C ALA A 203 20.57 -10.35 6.33
N ARG A 204 21.88 -10.41 6.60
CA ARG A 204 22.39 -10.79 7.92
C ARG A 204 22.22 -9.69 8.96
N THR A 205 22.14 -8.43 8.53
CA THR A 205 21.99 -7.27 9.42
C THR A 205 20.99 -6.28 8.84
N ARG A 206 20.41 -5.42 9.70
CA ARG A 206 19.53 -4.35 9.30
C ARG A 206 20.19 -3.39 8.31
N ALA A 207 21.43 -2.98 8.57
CA ALA A 207 22.18 -2.12 7.67
C ALA A 207 22.32 -2.71 6.25
N LYS A 208 22.62 -4.03 6.15
CA LYS A 208 22.68 -4.71 4.84
C LYS A 208 21.30 -4.83 4.17
N ALA A 209 20.24 -4.92 4.94
CA ALA A 209 18.89 -4.90 4.37
C ALA A 209 18.57 -3.52 3.77
N ILE A 210 18.91 -2.44 4.47
CA ILE A 210 18.74 -1.06 3.99
C ILE A 210 19.56 -0.79 2.73
N GLU A 211 20.80 -1.26 2.66
CA GLU A 211 21.58 -1.16 1.42
C GLU A 211 20.89 -1.88 0.24
N ARG A 212 20.26 -3.03 0.48
CA ARG A 212 19.49 -3.73 -0.57
C ARG A 212 18.23 -2.97 -0.99
N LEU A 213 17.56 -2.26 -0.06
CA LEU A 213 16.46 -1.38 -0.40
C LEU A 213 16.94 -0.22 -1.28
N TYR A 214 18.08 0.39 -0.93
CA TYR A 214 18.68 1.44 -1.71
C TYR A 214 19.05 0.98 -3.13
N ASP A 215 19.76 -0.15 -3.23
CA ASP A 215 20.18 -0.72 -4.52
C ASP A 215 18.98 -1.13 -5.38
N PHE A 216 17.90 -1.59 -4.76
CA PHE A 216 16.67 -1.97 -5.46
C PHE A 216 16.09 -0.80 -6.25
N VAL A 217 15.93 0.38 -5.63
CA VAL A 217 15.41 1.56 -6.32
C VAL A 217 16.36 2.02 -7.44
N LYS A 218 17.66 1.95 -7.21
CA LYS A 218 18.67 2.27 -8.25
C LYS A 218 18.63 1.32 -9.45
N GLY A 219 18.09 0.12 -9.27
CA GLY A 219 17.83 -0.83 -10.36
C GLY A 219 16.79 -0.37 -11.38
N PHE A 220 16.04 0.71 -11.07
CA PHE A 220 15.01 1.28 -11.94
C PHE A 220 15.38 2.69 -12.41
N PRO A 221 16.32 2.84 -13.35
CA PRO A 221 16.82 4.16 -13.78
C PRO A 221 15.77 5.01 -14.50
N ARG A 222 14.66 4.41 -14.92
CA ARG A 222 13.53 5.10 -15.55
C ARG A 222 12.38 5.39 -14.59
N ALA A 223 12.58 5.20 -13.28
CA ALA A 223 11.55 5.48 -12.28
C ALA A 223 11.06 6.94 -12.41
N LYS A 224 9.76 7.10 -12.48
CA LYS A 224 9.06 8.40 -12.46
C LYS A 224 8.88 8.91 -11.04
N GLU A 225 8.69 7.98 -10.11
CA GLU A 225 8.49 8.24 -8.68
C GLU A 225 9.01 7.08 -7.85
N ALA A 226 9.43 7.37 -6.63
CA ALA A 226 9.79 6.37 -5.64
C ALA A 226 9.18 6.73 -4.27
N ALA A 227 9.11 5.74 -3.38
CA ALA A 227 8.71 5.95 -2.00
C ALA A 227 9.58 5.13 -1.05
N VAL A 228 9.83 5.68 0.13
CA VAL A 228 10.37 4.96 1.28
C VAL A 228 9.24 4.78 2.29
N LEU A 229 9.12 3.57 2.78
CA LEU A 229 8.08 3.11 3.70
C LEU A 229 8.69 2.73 5.04
N TYR A 230 8.05 3.06 6.13
CA TYR A 230 8.51 2.66 7.46
C TYR A 230 7.33 2.41 8.40
N THR A 231 7.56 1.60 9.43
CA THR A 231 6.59 1.38 10.50
C THR A 231 6.90 2.23 11.74
N THR A 232 8.07 2.05 12.35
CA THR A 232 8.46 2.72 13.59
C THR A 232 9.71 3.60 13.48
N ASP A 233 10.65 3.28 12.60
CA ASP A 233 11.98 3.91 12.53
C ASP A 233 12.02 5.05 11.51
N HIS A 234 11.43 6.19 11.88
CA HIS A 234 11.33 7.37 11.01
C HIS A 234 12.70 7.94 10.59
N GLU A 235 13.65 8.07 11.54
CA GLU A 235 14.95 8.69 11.26
C GLU A 235 15.75 7.88 10.23
N GLU A 236 15.73 6.58 10.36
CA GLU A 236 16.43 5.67 9.45
C GLU A 236 15.77 5.66 8.04
N ALA A 237 14.45 5.77 8.01
CA ALA A 237 13.69 5.89 6.76
C ALA A 237 13.95 7.23 6.06
N GLU A 238 14.00 8.35 6.80
CA GLU A 238 14.34 9.66 6.23
C GLU A 238 15.79 9.69 5.73
N ALA A 239 16.73 9.06 6.44
CA ALA A 239 18.10 8.92 5.96
C ALA A 239 18.18 8.16 4.63
N LEU A 240 17.42 7.06 4.49
CA LEU A 240 17.32 6.33 3.23
C LEU A 240 16.68 7.18 2.12
N ALA A 241 15.59 7.88 2.43
CA ALA A 241 14.92 8.78 1.47
C ALA A 241 15.85 9.90 1.01
N GLY A 242 16.61 10.51 1.91
CA GLY A 242 17.62 11.52 1.61
C GLY A 242 18.70 11.00 0.66
N ARG A 243 19.21 9.78 0.90
CA ARG A 243 20.18 9.13 0.01
C ARG A 243 19.61 8.88 -1.40
N LEU A 244 18.34 8.44 -1.49
CA LEU A 244 17.67 8.20 -2.77
C LEU A 244 17.44 9.52 -3.52
N ARG A 245 16.99 10.58 -2.85
CA ARG A 245 16.84 11.93 -3.46
C ARG A 245 18.15 12.45 -4.02
N ALA A 246 19.25 12.25 -3.30
CA ALA A 246 20.58 12.67 -3.75
C ALA A 246 21.10 11.86 -4.96
N ALA A 247 20.72 10.57 -5.04
CA ALA A 247 21.16 9.68 -6.12
C ALA A 247 20.30 9.75 -7.38
N SER A 248 19.04 10.18 -7.26
CA SER A 248 18.04 10.16 -8.34
C SER A 248 17.57 11.58 -8.66
N THR A 249 18.42 12.35 -9.35
CA THR A 249 18.12 13.74 -9.69
C THR A 249 16.82 13.86 -10.50
N GLY A 250 15.84 14.60 -9.95
CA GLY A 250 14.56 14.86 -10.61
C GLY A 250 13.48 13.79 -10.38
N VAL A 251 13.77 12.69 -9.68
CA VAL A 251 12.75 11.71 -9.30
C VAL A 251 12.20 12.05 -7.91
N PRO A 252 10.89 12.34 -7.77
CA PRO A 252 10.26 12.51 -6.47
C PRO A 252 10.40 11.26 -5.61
N VAL A 253 10.88 11.43 -4.37
CA VAL A 253 10.97 10.35 -3.37
C VAL A 253 10.09 10.71 -2.18
N HIS A 254 8.98 10.00 -2.05
CA HIS A 254 8.02 10.18 -0.98
C HIS A 254 8.46 9.41 0.27
N LEU A 255 8.18 9.95 1.45
CA LEU A 255 8.30 9.23 2.71
C LEU A 255 6.89 8.94 3.24
N ALA A 256 6.59 7.68 3.52
CA ALA A 256 5.28 7.26 3.96
C ALA A 256 5.36 6.32 5.17
N ARG A 257 4.53 6.56 6.16
CA ARG A 257 4.38 5.65 7.30
C ARG A 257 3.36 4.57 6.95
N VAL A 258 3.68 3.32 7.25
CA VAL A 258 2.79 2.17 7.05
C VAL A 258 1.68 2.21 8.10
N GLY A 259 0.43 2.19 7.67
CA GLY A 259 -0.75 2.21 8.53
C GLY A 259 -0.95 0.93 9.33
N SER A 260 -1.94 0.96 10.24
CA SER A 260 -2.21 -0.12 11.18
C SER A 260 -2.63 -1.42 10.46
N ALA A 261 -3.35 -1.30 9.34
CA ALA A 261 -3.82 -2.46 8.58
C ALA A 261 -2.65 -3.29 8.02
N LEU A 262 -1.71 -2.69 7.30
CA LEU A 262 -0.50 -3.40 6.84
C LEU A 262 0.48 -3.65 8.00
N GLY A 263 0.56 -2.75 8.98
CA GLY A 263 1.36 -2.91 10.19
C GLY A 263 1.03 -4.17 10.97
N THR A 264 -0.23 -4.62 10.96
CA THR A 264 -0.66 -5.91 11.53
C THR A 264 0.12 -7.10 10.95
N HIS A 265 0.50 -7.03 9.69
CA HIS A 265 1.23 -8.10 8.99
C HIS A 265 2.73 -7.84 8.89
N ALA A 266 3.16 -6.58 8.81
CA ALA A 266 4.58 -6.23 8.72
C ALA A 266 5.27 -6.20 10.10
N GLY A 267 4.56 -5.76 11.13
CA GLY A 267 5.09 -5.56 12.47
C GLY A 267 5.97 -4.31 12.61
N PRO A 268 6.40 -3.99 13.85
CA PRO A 268 7.33 -2.89 14.09
C PRO A 268 8.71 -3.19 13.47
N GLY A 269 9.47 -2.15 13.16
CA GLY A 269 10.80 -2.24 12.57
C GLY A 269 10.82 -2.56 11.07
N ALA A 270 9.66 -2.73 10.42
CA ALA A 270 9.61 -2.94 8.98
C ALA A 270 9.93 -1.64 8.21
N MET A 271 10.62 -1.78 7.08
CA MET A 271 10.97 -0.70 6.17
C MET A 271 10.94 -1.20 4.73
N GLY A 272 10.53 -0.35 3.80
CA GLY A 272 10.44 -0.74 2.40
C GLY A 272 10.69 0.41 1.44
N VAL A 273 10.77 0.07 0.18
CA VAL A 273 10.86 1.02 -0.93
C VAL A 273 9.92 0.59 -2.06
N ALA A 274 9.36 1.57 -2.74
CA ALA A 274 8.59 1.35 -3.95
C ALA A 274 9.13 2.23 -5.08
N ALA A 275 8.98 1.79 -6.32
CA ALA A 275 9.32 2.55 -7.52
C ALA A 275 8.28 2.31 -8.60
N ARG A 276 7.93 3.36 -9.37
CA ARG A 276 7.04 3.31 -10.54
C ARG A 276 7.77 3.89 -11.74
N GLU A 277 7.85 3.13 -12.84
CA GLU A 277 8.56 3.51 -14.07
C GLU A 277 7.66 4.18 -15.13
N ALA A 278 6.38 3.91 -15.16
CA ALA A 278 5.43 4.45 -16.14
C ALA A 278 4.43 5.43 -15.55
#